data_43fed1afd01b8ac0a71bbe31cff111ce
#
_entry.id   43fed1afd01b8ac0a71bbe31cff111ce
#
_cell.length_a   1.000
_cell.length_b   1.000
_cell.length_c   1.000
_cell.angle_alpha   90.00
_cell.angle_beta   90.00
_cell.angle_gamma   90.00
#
_symmetry.space_group_name_H-M   'P 1'
#
loop_
_entity.id
_entity.type
_entity.pdbx_description
1 polymer ?
#
loop_
_entity_poly.entity_id
_entity_poly.type
_entity_poly.pdbx_seq_one_letter_code
_entity_poly.pdbx_strand_id
1 'polypeptide(L)'
;MKHQLRSAVCTEGRRMAGARALWVANGMKREQFGKPIIAIVNSFTQFVPGHTHLHEAGQIVKAEIESMGCYAAEFNTIAIDDGIAMGHDGMLYSLPSRDIIADSVEYMVNAHKADAMICISNCDKITPGMFMASMRLNIPTIFVSGGPMEAGKYKGENLDLIAAMVKGADTTVSDEELAEVENRACPGCGCCSGMFTANSMNNLTEAIGLSLPGNGTILATHVNRKELMREAARQIVKNAFAYYEDGDESVLPRSIASRTAFLNAMTLDIAMGASTNTVLHLLAVAQEAEVDFTMKDIDQLSRKTPFLCKLAPNTQMYSVQECGRAGGMMGILAELAKGGLIDTSVKRVNGHTLEQDIDTYSILKDNIDPEALRIYSSAPANVFCNKLGVQNTTYPSLDKDRATGCIRDIEHAYTKDGGMAILFGNIAQDGCVVKTAGVDESIWKFAGPAVVFDSQEDACEGILGGKVKKGDVVVITHEGPKGGPGMQEMLYPTSYIKSMHMGKECALITDGRFSGGTSGLSIGHISPEAASGGNIGKIMDGDIIEIDIPNRSINVRLSDEELASRPMQPLKRKRVVSKSLRAYAQSVSSADKGGVRIIE
;
A
#
# COMPACT_ATOMS: atom_id res chain seq x y z
N MET A 1 -29.97 -20.72 -12.00
CA MET A 1 -28.62 -20.36 -11.55
C MET A 1 -27.64 -21.42 -12.06
N LYS A 2 -26.52 -21.02 -12.64
CA LYS A 2 -25.46 -21.96 -13.06
C LYS A 2 -24.57 -22.40 -11.90
N HIS A 3 -24.38 -21.51 -10.92
CA HIS A 3 -23.74 -21.83 -9.65
C HIS A 3 -24.73 -21.69 -8.51
N GLN A 4 -24.69 -22.61 -7.53
CA GLN A 4 -25.51 -22.51 -6.34
C GLN A 4 -24.98 -21.41 -5.42
N LEU A 5 -25.85 -20.59 -4.85
CA LEU A 5 -25.47 -19.62 -3.82
C LEU A 5 -24.81 -20.34 -2.63
N ARG A 6 -23.73 -19.79 -2.12
CA ARG A 6 -23.09 -20.27 -0.88
C ARG A 6 -24.07 -20.15 0.30
N SER A 7 -24.83 -19.06 0.33
CA SER A 7 -25.84 -18.78 1.35
C SER A 7 -27.02 -19.76 1.34
N ALA A 8 -27.27 -20.51 0.28
CA ALA A 8 -28.33 -21.50 0.19
C ALA A 8 -28.31 -22.50 1.36
N VAL A 9 -27.11 -22.87 1.85
CA VAL A 9 -26.95 -23.80 2.99
C VAL A 9 -27.56 -23.29 4.29
N CYS A 10 -27.76 -21.98 4.46
CA CYS A 10 -28.36 -21.37 5.64
C CYS A 10 -29.67 -20.60 5.37
N THR A 11 -30.03 -20.43 4.09
CA THR A 11 -31.26 -19.72 3.68
C THR A 11 -32.36 -20.63 3.15
N GLU A 12 -32.05 -21.88 2.79
CA GLU A 12 -33.02 -22.80 2.17
C GLU A 12 -33.32 -24.01 3.05
N GLY A 13 -34.42 -24.71 2.70
CA GLY A 13 -34.85 -25.95 3.32
C GLY A 13 -35.44 -25.80 4.74
N ARG A 14 -36.31 -26.75 5.15
CA ARG A 14 -36.98 -26.70 6.48
C ARG A 14 -35.99 -26.77 7.64
N ARG A 15 -34.90 -27.52 7.50
CA ARG A 15 -33.86 -27.69 8.53
C ARG A 15 -33.22 -26.35 8.95
N MET A 16 -33.15 -25.40 8.05
CA MET A 16 -32.49 -24.10 8.28
C MET A 16 -33.46 -23.00 8.73
N ALA A 17 -34.63 -23.35 9.21
CA ALA A 17 -35.60 -22.39 9.73
C ALA A 17 -35.05 -21.51 10.87
N GLY A 18 -34.21 -22.09 11.76
CA GLY A 18 -33.52 -21.34 12.81
C GLY A 18 -32.57 -20.28 12.28
N ALA A 19 -31.74 -20.63 11.30
CA ALA A 19 -30.82 -19.68 10.64
C ALA A 19 -31.61 -18.54 9.96
N ARG A 20 -32.68 -18.87 9.22
CA ARG A 20 -33.55 -17.85 8.61
C ARG A 20 -34.23 -16.93 9.62
N ALA A 21 -34.62 -17.46 10.79
CA ALA A 21 -35.17 -16.63 11.85
C ALA A 21 -34.14 -15.58 12.34
N LEU A 22 -32.87 -15.95 12.45
CA LEU A 22 -31.79 -15.02 12.81
C LEU A 22 -31.51 -14.01 11.68
N TRP A 23 -31.53 -14.42 10.42
CA TRP A 23 -31.45 -13.50 9.30
C TRP A 23 -32.59 -12.47 9.29
N VAL A 24 -33.81 -12.91 9.56
CA VAL A 24 -34.98 -12.01 9.71
C VAL A 24 -34.79 -11.06 10.91
N ALA A 25 -34.27 -11.54 12.03
CA ALA A 25 -33.96 -10.70 13.19
C ALA A 25 -32.89 -9.64 12.88
N ASN A 26 -31.95 -9.93 11.97
CA ASN A 26 -30.95 -8.97 11.45
C ASN A 26 -31.53 -8.01 10.38
N GLY A 27 -32.85 -8.10 10.07
CA GLY A 27 -33.53 -7.21 9.12
C GLY A 27 -33.61 -7.73 7.66
N MET A 28 -33.19 -8.98 7.39
CA MET A 28 -33.36 -9.58 6.07
C MET A 28 -34.86 -9.81 5.76
N LYS A 29 -35.31 -9.28 4.63
CA LYS A 29 -36.69 -9.38 4.19
C LYS A 29 -36.96 -10.69 3.44
N ARG A 30 -38.20 -11.14 3.40
CA ARG A 30 -38.57 -12.40 2.74
C ARG A 30 -38.22 -12.46 1.25
N GLU A 31 -38.36 -11.36 0.56
CA GLU A 31 -38.04 -11.22 -0.86
C GLU A 31 -36.53 -11.24 -1.17
N GLN A 32 -35.68 -11.17 -0.15
CA GLN A 32 -34.22 -11.24 -0.30
C GLN A 32 -33.67 -12.68 -0.19
N PHE A 33 -34.47 -13.61 0.36
CA PHE A 33 -34.08 -15.02 0.38
C PHE A 33 -33.99 -15.58 -1.05
N GLY A 34 -32.96 -16.37 -1.29
CA GLY A 34 -32.68 -16.91 -2.64
C GLY A 34 -31.94 -15.94 -3.58
N LYS A 35 -31.54 -14.78 -3.08
CA LYS A 35 -30.64 -13.83 -3.75
C LYS A 35 -29.28 -13.80 -3.07
N PRO A 36 -28.22 -13.29 -3.72
CA PRO A 36 -26.90 -13.18 -3.11
C PRO A 36 -26.92 -12.38 -1.80
N ILE A 37 -26.26 -12.90 -0.77
CA ILE A 37 -25.90 -12.15 0.43
C ILE A 37 -24.53 -11.51 0.20
N ILE A 38 -24.49 -10.18 0.28
CA ILE A 38 -23.26 -9.41 0.04
C ILE A 38 -22.66 -8.95 1.36
N ALA A 39 -21.44 -9.38 1.65
CA ALA A 39 -20.70 -8.91 2.80
C ALA A 39 -20.11 -7.52 2.52
N ILE A 40 -20.36 -6.57 3.42
CA ILE A 40 -19.63 -5.30 3.45
C ILE A 40 -18.49 -5.48 4.44
N VAL A 41 -17.29 -5.68 3.91
CA VAL A 41 -16.07 -5.83 4.67
C VAL A 41 -15.51 -4.45 4.93
N ASN A 42 -15.81 -3.89 6.10
CA ASN A 42 -15.41 -2.54 6.50
C ASN A 42 -14.21 -2.58 7.48
N SER A 43 -13.64 -1.43 7.75
CA SER A 43 -12.52 -1.27 8.69
C SER A 43 -12.65 0.02 9.51
N PHE A 44 -13.87 0.45 9.79
CA PHE A 44 -14.14 1.63 10.62
C PHE A 44 -13.46 1.54 11.99
N THR A 45 -12.79 2.61 12.38
CA THR A 45 -12.27 2.84 13.72
C THR A 45 -12.03 4.34 13.94
N GLN A 46 -12.03 4.78 15.19
CA GLN A 46 -11.68 6.16 15.57
C GLN A 46 -10.18 6.34 15.84
N PHE A 47 -9.38 5.26 15.79
CA PHE A 47 -7.92 5.32 15.97
C PHE A 47 -7.16 5.72 14.70
N VAL A 48 -7.81 5.72 13.53
CA VAL A 48 -7.16 5.94 12.24
C VAL A 48 -7.88 7.06 11.50
N PRO A 49 -7.26 8.22 11.21
CA PRO A 49 -7.89 9.32 10.47
C PRO A 49 -8.49 8.90 9.13
N GLY A 50 -7.83 7.97 8.44
CA GLY A 50 -8.31 7.36 7.20
C GLY A 50 -9.56 6.51 7.32
N HIS A 51 -10.00 6.17 8.54
CA HIS A 51 -11.08 5.22 8.81
C HIS A 51 -12.26 5.80 9.61
N THR A 52 -12.12 6.99 10.18
CA THR A 52 -13.17 7.61 11.02
C THR A 52 -14.51 7.82 10.29
N HIS A 53 -14.49 7.99 8.98
CA HIS A 53 -15.64 8.21 8.12
C HIS A 53 -16.19 6.92 7.48
N LEU A 54 -15.54 5.78 7.67
CA LEU A 54 -15.91 4.53 6.99
C LEU A 54 -17.21 3.92 7.51
N HIS A 55 -17.66 4.27 8.70
CA HIS A 55 -19.00 3.89 9.15
C HIS A 55 -20.09 4.45 8.23
N GLU A 56 -20.01 5.74 7.88
CA GLU A 56 -20.94 6.36 6.92
C GLU A 56 -20.82 5.71 5.54
N ALA A 57 -19.60 5.38 5.10
CA ALA A 57 -19.34 4.66 3.85
C ALA A 57 -20.08 3.31 3.81
N GLY A 58 -19.97 2.51 4.87
CA GLY A 58 -20.68 1.23 4.99
C GLY A 58 -22.20 1.38 4.87
N GLN A 59 -22.78 2.42 5.47
CA GLN A 59 -24.22 2.66 5.41
C GLN A 59 -24.67 3.08 3.99
N ILE A 60 -23.86 3.88 3.27
CA ILE A 60 -24.14 4.24 1.87
C ILE A 60 -24.14 3.00 0.99
N VAL A 61 -23.09 2.18 1.11
CA VAL A 61 -22.95 0.93 0.35
C VAL A 61 -24.10 -0.03 0.65
N LYS A 62 -24.46 -0.20 1.94
CA LYS A 62 -25.58 -1.04 2.37
C LYS A 62 -26.89 -0.60 1.74
N ALA A 63 -27.21 0.67 1.83
CA ALA A 63 -28.44 1.22 1.26
C ALA A 63 -28.54 0.99 -0.25
N GLU A 64 -27.43 1.16 -0.98
CA GLU A 64 -27.39 0.95 -2.42
C GLU A 64 -27.58 -0.52 -2.81
N ILE A 65 -26.89 -1.46 -2.14
CA ILE A 65 -27.05 -2.91 -2.36
C ILE A 65 -28.50 -3.35 -2.07
N GLU A 66 -29.08 -2.88 -0.96
CA GLU A 66 -30.46 -3.23 -0.58
C GLU A 66 -31.50 -2.64 -1.53
N SER A 67 -31.25 -1.47 -2.12
CA SER A 67 -32.10 -0.90 -3.16
C SER A 67 -32.19 -1.76 -4.42
N MET A 68 -31.14 -2.56 -4.71
CA MET A 68 -31.11 -3.54 -5.79
C MET A 68 -31.71 -4.90 -5.41
N GLY A 69 -32.25 -5.03 -4.20
CA GLY A 69 -33.01 -6.19 -3.72
C GLY A 69 -32.18 -7.32 -3.14
N CYS A 70 -30.85 -7.16 -2.99
CA CYS A 70 -30.00 -8.08 -2.24
C CYS A 70 -29.99 -7.74 -0.74
N TYR A 71 -29.51 -8.66 0.09
CA TYR A 71 -29.25 -8.39 1.50
C TYR A 71 -27.76 -8.07 1.67
N ALA A 72 -27.48 -7.00 2.42
CA ALA A 72 -26.12 -6.59 2.75
C ALA A 72 -25.84 -6.68 4.23
N ALA A 73 -24.76 -7.38 4.61
CA ALA A 73 -24.34 -7.55 5.99
C ALA A 73 -22.96 -6.93 6.21
N GLU A 74 -22.88 -5.90 7.05
CA GLU A 74 -21.63 -5.21 7.37
C GLU A 74 -20.96 -5.81 8.60
N PHE A 75 -19.63 -5.93 8.53
CA PHE A 75 -18.78 -6.16 9.69
C PHE A 75 -17.47 -5.38 9.54
N ASN A 76 -16.78 -5.13 10.67
CA ASN A 76 -15.51 -4.46 10.68
C ASN A 76 -14.38 -5.43 11.02
N THR A 77 -13.27 -5.33 10.30
CA THR A 77 -11.97 -5.86 10.74
C THR A 77 -11.21 -4.79 11.53
N ILE A 78 -10.10 -5.18 12.16
CA ILE A 78 -9.23 -4.24 12.86
C ILE A 78 -8.51 -3.32 11.87
N ALA A 79 -8.09 -2.15 12.34
CA ALA A 79 -7.20 -1.25 11.61
C ALA A 79 -6.22 -0.59 12.59
N ILE A 80 -4.94 -0.59 12.22
CA ILE A 80 -3.86 0.07 12.95
C ILE A 80 -3.37 1.26 12.11
N ASP A 81 -3.14 2.40 12.77
CA ASP A 81 -2.53 3.57 12.13
C ASP A 81 -1.01 3.49 12.22
N ASP A 82 -0.36 3.31 11.07
CA ASP A 82 1.09 3.22 11.00
C ASP A 82 1.76 4.55 11.40
N GLY A 83 1.14 5.69 11.08
CA GLY A 83 1.67 7.01 11.45
C GLY A 83 1.67 7.25 12.95
N ILE A 84 0.58 6.88 13.64
CA ILE A 84 0.47 7.00 15.12
C ILE A 84 1.37 5.99 15.81
N ALA A 85 1.51 4.78 15.25
CA ALA A 85 2.34 3.71 15.82
C ALA A 85 3.85 3.89 15.56
N MET A 86 4.23 4.78 14.64
CA MET A 86 5.62 4.95 14.22
C MET A 86 6.51 5.53 15.32
N GLY A 87 7.71 4.96 15.48
CA GLY A 87 8.69 5.42 16.46
C GLY A 87 8.55 4.83 17.86
N HIS A 88 7.64 3.90 18.07
CA HIS A 88 7.52 3.13 19.32
C HIS A 88 7.09 1.67 19.04
N ASP A 89 7.05 0.85 20.08
CA ASP A 89 6.78 -0.60 19.99
C ASP A 89 5.40 -0.96 19.42
N GLY A 90 4.46 -0.03 19.37
CA GLY A 90 3.18 -0.18 18.67
C GLY A 90 3.34 -0.54 17.20
N MET A 91 4.43 -0.09 16.56
CA MET A 91 4.70 -0.36 15.14
C MET A 91 4.95 -1.84 14.83
N LEU A 92 5.35 -2.63 15.82
CA LEU A 92 5.51 -4.09 15.69
C LEU A 92 4.19 -4.80 15.35
N TYR A 93 3.05 -4.22 15.70
CA TYR A 93 1.73 -4.81 15.45
C TYR A 93 1.19 -4.50 14.06
N SER A 94 1.77 -3.55 13.34
CA SER A 94 1.27 -3.10 12.03
C SER A 94 1.27 -4.23 11.00
N LEU A 95 2.43 -4.76 10.61
CA LEU A 95 2.50 -5.83 9.59
C LEU A 95 1.75 -7.10 10.00
N PRO A 96 1.87 -7.61 11.25
CA PRO A 96 1.11 -8.79 11.68
C PRO A 96 -0.41 -8.61 11.57
N SER A 97 -0.91 -7.38 11.69
CA SER A 97 -2.36 -7.10 11.55
C SER A 97 -2.89 -7.42 10.16
N ARG A 98 -2.05 -7.35 9.12
CA ARG A 98 -2.43 -7.68 7.74
C ARG A 98 -2.96 -9.11 7.63
N ASP A 99 -2.23 -10.07 8.21
CA ASP A 99 -2.63 -11.48 8.21
C ASP A 99 -3.86 -11.73 9.09
N ILE A 100 -3.99 -11.03 10.25
CA ILE A 100 -5.19 -11.11 11.10
C ILE A 100 -6.41 -10.54 10.38
N ILE A 101 -6.25 -9.45 9.63
CA ILE A 101 -7.30 -8.88 8.79
C ILE A 101 -7.76 -9.91 7.76
N ALA A 102 -6.83 -10.54 7.04
CA ALA A 102 -7.14 -11.57 6.06
C ALA A 102 -7.92 -12.72 6.71
N ASP A 103 -7.47 -13.24 7.85
CA ASP A 103 -8.15 -14.29 8.59
C ASP A 103 -9.54 -13.85 9.05
N SER A 104 -9.68 -12.66 9.63
CA SER A 104 -10.97 -12.19 10.14
C SER A 104 -12.03 -12.10 9.05
N VAL A 105 -11.63 -11.65 7.85
CA VAL A 105 -12.51 -11.60 6.68
C VAL A 105 -12.89 -13.01 6.22
N GLU A 106 -11.91 -13.91 6.12
CA GLU A 106 -12.13 -15.29 5.75
C GLU A 106 -13.07 -16.01 6.72
N TYR A 107 -12.87 -15.84 8.04
CA TYR A 107 -13.74 -16.38 9.09
C TYR A 107 -15.17 -15.89 8.93
N MET A 108 -15.38 -14.60 8.83
CA MET A 108 -16.74 -14.01 8.74
C MET A 108 -17.47 -14.45 7.49
N VAL A 109 -16.81 -14.38 6.33
CA VAL A 109 -17.42 -14.73 5.04
C VAL A 109 -17.69 -16.23 4.94
N ASN A 110 -16.78 -17.08 5.40
CA ASN A 110 -16.96 -18.55 5.36
C ASN A 110 -17.98 -19.04 6.38
N ALA A 111 -17.99 -18.49 7.61
CA ALA A 111 -18.95 -18.89 8.64
C ALA A 111 -20.40 -18.52 8.28
N HIS A 112 -20.60 -17.33 7.72
CA HIS A 112 -21.93 -16.82 7.36
C HIS A 112 -22.33 -17.08 5.91
N LYS A 113 -21.43 -17.69 5.12
CA LYS A 113 -21.67 -18.09 3.73
C LYS A 113 -22.09 -16.93 2.82
N ALA A 114 -21.49 -15.76 2.99
CA ALA A 114 -21.73 -14.67 2.05
C ALA A 114 -21.33 -15.06 0.62
N ASP A 115 -22.08 -14.57 -0.36
CA ASP A 115 -21.96 -14.95 -1.77
C ASP A 115 -20.99 -14.04 -2.53
N ALA A 116 -20.90 -12.77 -2.12
CA ALA A 116 -20.01 -11.79 -2.68
C ALA A 116 -19.57 -10.81 -1.59
N MET A 117 -18.54 -9.99 -1.86
CA MET A 117 -18.12 -8.97 -0.89
C MET A 117 -17.66 -7.68 -1.55
N ILE A 118 -17.90 -6.57 -0.84
CA ILE A 118 -17.32 -5.26 -1.11
C ILE A 118 -16.40 -4.89 0.03
N CYS A 119 -15.13 -4.58 -0.29
CA CYS A 119 -14.10 -4.25 0.68
C CYS A 119 -13.95 -2.72 0.78
N ILE A 120 -14.25 -2.16 1.95
CA ILE A 120 -14.05 -0.74 2.27
C ILE A 120 -12.78 -0.61 3.11
N SER A 121 -11.68 -0.31 2.46
CA SER A 121 -10.35 -0.19 3.06
C SER A 121 -9.78 1.20 2.85
N ASN A 122 -8.72 1.57 3.54
CA ASN A 122 -8.07 2.84 3.25
C ASN A 122 -6.60 2.93 3.68
N CYS A 123 -6.17 2.25 4.73
CA CYS A 123 -4.83 2.42 5.30
C CYS A 123 -3.90 1.22 5.00
N ASP A 124 -2.64 1.34 5.40
CA ASP A 124 -1.47 0.59 4.95
C ASP A 124 -1.61 -0.94 4.92
N LYS A 125 -2.10 -1.54 6.00
CA LYS A 125 -2.17 -3.01 6.15
C LYS A 125 -3.56 -3.57 5.88
N ILE A 126 -4.56 -2.67 5.89
CA ILE A 126 -5.98 -3.06 5.75
C ILE A 126 -6.26 -3.44 4.30
N THR A 127 -5.87 -2.59 3.35
CA THR A 127 -6.06 -2.88 1.93
C THR A 127 -5.38 -4.19 1.52
N PRO A 128 -4.09 -4.43 1.80
CA PRO A 128 -3.47 -5.71 1.45
C PRO A 128 -4.03 -6.90 2.24
N GLY A 129 -4.44 -6.73 3.50
CA GLY A 129 -5.09 -7.81 4.27
C GLY A 129 -6.43 -8.24 3.69
N MET A 130 -7.29 -7.29 3.32
CA MET A 130 -8.54 -7.60 2.61
C MET A 130 -8.27 -8.18 1.22
N PHE A 131 -7.19 -7.75 0.55
CA PHE A 131 -6.80 -8.26 -0.75
C PHE A 131 -6.38 -9.73 -0.65
N MET A 132 -5.54 -10.10 0.34
CA MET A 132 -5.20 -11.51 0.63
C MET A 132 -6.47 -12.34 0.85
N ALA A 133 -7.41 -11.86 1.68
CA ALA A 133 -8.69 -12.54 1.90
C ALA A 133 -9.50 -12.74 0.62
N SER A 134 -9.52 -11.75 -0.28
CA SER A 134 -10.24 -11.86 -1.55
C SER A 134 -9.68 -12.96 -2.45
N MET A 135 -8.35 -13.14 -2.43
CA MET A 135 -7.70 -14.21 -3.17
C MET A 135 -7.98 -15.59 -2.58
N ARG A 136 -7.97 -15.71 -1.24
CA ARG A 136 -8.32 -16.98 -0.55
C ARG A 136 -9.75 -17.40 -0.82
N LEU A 137 -10.70 -16.48 -0.69
CA LEU A 137 -12.13 -16.74 -0.82
C LEU A 137 -12.57 -16.95 -2.27
N ASN A 138 -11.97 -16.25 -3.19
CA ASN A 138 -12.27 -16.27 -4.64
C ASN A 138 -13.76 -16.23 -4.97
N ILE A 139 -14.50 -15.34 -4.33
CA ILE A 139 -15.91 -15.00 -4.61
C ILE A 139 -15.97 -13.60 -5.25
N PRO A 140 -17.03 -13.24 -5.98
CA PRO A 140 -17.14 -11.90 -6.56
C PRO A 140 -16.81 -10.82 -5.54
N THR A 141 -15.81 -9.97 -5.85
CA THR A 141 -15.27 -8.98 -4.92
C THR A 141 -14.96 -7.68 -5.65
N ILE A 142 -15.24 -6.55 -4.99
CA ILE A 142 -14.81 -5.23 -5.42
C ILE A 142 -14.21 -4.46 -4.25
N PHE A 143 -13.23 -3.61 -4.53
CA PHE A 143 -12.64 -2.69 -3.56
C PHE A 143 -13.13 -1.26 -3.80
N VAL A 144 -13.41 -0.55 -2.72
CA VAL A 144 -13.63 0.89 -2.74
C VAL A 144 -12.94 1.51 -1.53
N SER A 145 -11.99 2.40 -1.76
CA SER A 145 -11.25 3.03 -0.67
C SER A 145 -12.04 4.17 -0.02
N GLY A 146 -11.70 4.47 1.24
CA GLY A 146 -12.21 5.65 1.92
C GLY A 146 -11.73 6.97 1.31
N GLY A 147 -10.72 6.92 0.46
CA GLY A 147 -10.12 8.06 -0.23
C GLY A 147 -8.96 8.71 0.51
N PRO A 148 -8.08 9.42 -0.22
CA PRO A 148 -7.00 10.19 0.35
C PRO A 148 -7.51 11.44 1.08
N MET A 149 -6.72 11.88 2.05
CA MET A 149 -6.86 13.16 2.73
C MET A 149 -6.43 14.31 1.79
N GLU A 150 -6.99 15.49 1.97
CA GLU A 150 -6.46 16.70 1.35
C GLU A 150 -5.05 17.02 1.87
N ALA A 151 -4.18 17.59 1.05
CA ALA A 151 -2.88 18.06 1.52
C ALA A 151 -3.05 19.25 2.49
N GLY A 152 -2.31 19.20 3.60
CA GLY A 152 -2.25 20.33 4.53
C GLY A 152 -1.57 21.54 3.91
N LYS A 153 -1.83 22.74 4.46
CA LYS A 153 -1.22 23.98 3.96
C LYS A 153 -0.81 24.91 5.10
N TYR A 154 0.41 25.44 5.01
CA TYR A 154 0.92 26.45 5.93
C TYR A 154 1.89 27.39 5.22
N LYS A 155 1.71 28.71 5.38
CA LYS A 155 2.55 29.75 4.75
C LYS A 155 2.78 29.57 3.22
N GLY A 156 1.78 28.99 2.50
CA GLY A 156 1.86 28.76 1.05
C GLY A 156 2.50 27.42 0.64
N GLU A 157 2.99 26.63 1.59
CA GLU A 157 3.58 25.31 1.35
C GLU A 157 2.57 24.20 1.63
N ASN A 158 2.69 23.09 0.88
CA ASN A 158 1.97 21.86 1.19
C ASN A 158 2.61 21.18 2.40
N LEU A 159 1.77 20.67 3.29
CA LEU A 159 2.16 19.91 4.46
C LEU A 159 1.57 18.50 4.41
N ASP A 160 2.26 17.60 5.08
CA ASP A 160 1.82 16.23 5.37
C ASP A 160 2.38 15.77 6.72
N LEU A 161 2.11 14.53 7.10
CA LEU A 161 2.65 13.91 8.31
C LEU A 161 4.19 14.03 8.39
N ILE A 162 4.90 13.85 7.28
CA ILE A 162 6.36 13.88 7.25
C ILE A 162 6.88 15.29 7.53
N ALA A 163 6.20 16.31 6.98
CA ALA A 163 6.56 17.70 7.26
C ALA A 163 6.44 18.03 8.76
N ALA A 164 5.39 17.53 9.43
CA ALA A 164 5.23 17.68 10.88
C ALA A 164 6.36 16.95 11.65
N MET A 165 6.70 15.72 11.27
CA MET A 165 7.78 14.95 11.91
C MET A 165 9.15 15.62 11.75
N VAL A 166 9.46 16.13 10.56
CA VAL A 166 10.74 16.82 10.28
C VAL A 166 10.84 18.11 11.08
N LYS A 167 9.75 18.90 11.15
CA LYS A 167 9.73 20.13 11.96
C LYS A 167 9.80 19.84 13.45
N GLY A 168 9.18 18.75 13.92
CA GLY A 168 9.27 18.32 15.32
C GLY A 168 10.69 17.88 15.74
N ALA A 169 11.49 17.39 14.78
CA ALA A 169 12.90 17.04 15.01
C ALA A 169 13.86 18.25 14.92
N ASP A 170 13.41 19.39 14.39
CA ASP A 170 14.21 20.60 14.23
C ASP A 170 14.10 21.49 15.48
N THR A 171 15.13 21.49 16.31
CA THR A 171 15.20 22.28 17.54
C THR A 171 15.24 23.79 17.32
N THR A 172 15.34 24.27 16.09
CA THR A 172 15.29 25.71 15.74
C THR A 172 13.86 26.21 15.50
N VAL A 173 12.89 25.30 15.32
CA VAL A 173 11.47 25.62 15.20
C VAL A 173 10.87 25.87 16.58
N SER A 174 10.13 26.98 16.76
CA SER A 174 9.47 27.26 18.04
C SER A 174 8.27 26.33 18.29
N ASP A 175 7.91 26.14 19.56
CA ASP A 175 6.75 25.32 19.95
C ASP A 175 5.45 25.89 19.35
N GLU A 176 5.33 27.22 19.21
CA GLU A 176 4.16 27.86 18.60
C GLU A 176 4.07 27.55 17.08
N GLU A 177 5.20 27.58 16.36
CA GLU A 177 5.22 27.23 14.95
C GLU A 177 4.96 25.73 14.76
N LEU A 178 5.51 24.89 15.61
CA LEU A 178 5.27 23.45 15.58
C LEU A 178 3.78 23.13 15.79
N ALA A 179 3.12 23.74 16.77
CA ALA A 179 1.69 23.58 17.02
C ALA A 179 0.83 24.00 15.80
N GLU A 180 1.21 25.09 15.09
CA GLU A 180 0.52 25.49 13.87
C GLU A 180 0.67 24.46 12.74
N VAL A 181 1.84 23.84 12.62
CA VAL A 181 2.08 22.75 11.64
C VAL A 181 1.28 21.51 12.00
N GLU A 182 1.28 21.08 13.25
CA GLU A 182 0.49 19.93 13.74
C GLU A 182 -1.00 20.10 13.44
N ASN A 183 -1.54 21.29 13.68
CA ASN A 183 -2.96 21.59 13.41
C ASN A 183 -3.33 21.59 11.93
N ARG A 184 -2.36 21.69 11.00
CA ARG A 184 -2.61 21.88 9.57
C ARG A 184 -2.08 20.79 8.68
N ALA A 185 -1.14 19.96 9.15
CA ALA A 185 -0.49 18.92 8.34
C ALA A 185 -1.47 17.84 7.88
N CYS A 186 -2.46 17.52 8.72
CA CYS A 186 -3.47 16.50 8.46
C CYS A 186 -4.89 17.10 8.61
N PRO A 187 -5.43 17.76 7.57
CA PRO A 187 -6.63 18.61 7.70
C PRO A 187 -7.95 17.85 7.69
N GLY A 188 -8.00 16.57 8.06
CA GLY A 188 -9.28 15.87 8.16
C GLY A 188 -9.23 14.37 7.93
N CYS A 189 -10.35 13.79 7.50
CA CYS A 189 -10.44 12.37 7.21
C CYS A 189 -9.83 12.01 5.85
N GLY A 190 -9.42 10.77 5.73
CA GLY A 190 -8.74 10.21 4.58
C GLY A 190 -7.40 9.57 4.95
N CYS A 191 -6.86 8.72 4.10
CA CYS A 191 -5.49 8.24 4.26
C CYS A 191 -4.50 9.36 3.87
N CYS A 192 -3.20 9.08 3.90
CA CYS A 192 -2.18 10.10 3.63
C CYS A 192 -2.45 10.89 2.33
N SER A 193 -2.04 12.17 2.29
CA SER A 193 -2.16 13.00 1.07
C SER A 193 -1.09 12.72 0.01
N GLY A 194 0.03 12.06 0.38
CA GLY A 194 1.12 11.67 -0.50
C GLY A 194 1.04 10.21 -0.97
N MET A 195 1.99 9.81 -1.81
CA MET A 195 2.12 8.42 -2.31
C MET A 195 2.87 7.55 -1.30
N PHE A 196 2.30 7.44 -0.10
CA PHE A 196 2.72 6.49 0.93
C PHE A 196 2.06 5.14 0.70
N THR A 197 2.26 4.18 1.60
CA THR A 197 1.78 2.80 1.43
C THR A 197 0.26 2.72 1.25
N ALA A 198 -0.52 3.48 2.02
CA ALA A 198 -1.97 3.49 1.94
C ALA A 198 -2.48 3.83 0.53
N ASN A 199 -2.06 4.98 -0.01
CA ASN A 199 -2.43 5.38 -1.37
C ASN A 199 -1.84 4.45 -2.43
N SER A 200 -0.59 3.99 -2.26
CA SER A 200 0.01 3.03 -3.18
C SER A 200 -0.86 1.78 -3.30
N MET A 201 -1.27 1.17 -2.18
CA MET A 201 -2.12 -0.02 -2.21
C MET A 201 -3.53 0.25 -2.77
N ASN A 202 -4.15 1.40 -2.46
CA ASN A 202 -5.43 1.79 -3.03
C ASN A 202 -5.35 1.98 -4.56
N ASN A 203 -4.24 2.53 -5.06
CA ASN A 203 -3.96 2.67 -6.49
C ASN A 203 -3.67 1.32 -7.15
N LEU A 204 -3.01 0.40 -6.45
CA LEU A 204 -2.73 -0.94 -6.97
C LEU A 204 -3.99 -1.81 -7.09
N THR A 205 -5.00 -1.66 -6.22
CA THR A 205 -6.30 -2.31 -6.44
C THR A 205 -6.99 -1.80 -7.71
N GLU A 206 -6.80 -0.52 -8.06
CA GLU A 206 -7.26 0.06 -9.32
C GLU A 206 -6.46 -0.48 -10.51
N ALA A 207 -5.13 -0.56 -10.42
CA ALA A 207 -4.27 -1.05 -11.49
C ALA A 207 -4.49 -2.53 -11.81
N ILE A 208 -4.67 -3.38 -10.79
CA ILE A 208 -4.99 -4.81 -10.95
C ILE A 208 -6.38 -5.00 -11.56
N GLY A 209 -7.30 -4.04 -11.35
CA GLY A 209 -8.64 -4.07 -11.91
C GLY A 209 -9.73 -4.48 -10.93
N LEU A 210 -9.46 -4.53 -9.62
CA LEU A 210 -10.45 -4.89 -8.59
C LEU A 210 -11.17 -3.68 -7.99
N SER A 211 -10.86 -2.45 -8.42
CA SER A 211 -11.60 -1.23 -8.11
C SER A 211 -11.88 -0.41 -9.36
N LEU A 212 -12.84 0.50 -9.24
CA LEU A 212 -13.24 1.41 -10.31
C LEU A 212 -12.22 2.55 -10.47
N PRO A 213 -12.09 3.15 -11.66
CA PRO A 213 -11.25 4.33 -11.89
C PRO A 213 -11.57 5.48 -10.93
N GLY A 214 -10.54 6.15 -10.44
CA GLY A 214 -10.64 7.20 -9.43
C GLY A 214 -10.61 6.70 -7.99
N ASN A 215 -10.55 5.38 -7.77
CA ASN A 215 -10.50 4.79 -6.44
C ASN A 215 -9.37 5.37 -5.59
N GLY A 216 -8.18 5.51 -6.14
CA GLY A 216 -7.02 5.97 -5.41
C GLY A 216 -6.87 7.50 -5.32
N THR A 217 -7.64 8.29 -6.08
CA THR A 217 -7.36 9.74 -6.21
C THR A 217 -8.51 10.66 -5.81
N ILE A 218 -9.76 10.22 -5.82
CA ILE A 218 -10.89 11.04 -5.33
C ILE A 218 -10.73 11.23 -3.82
N LEU A 219 -10.73 12.49 -3.36
CA LEU A 219 -10.57 12.83 -1.95
C LEU A 219 -11.72 12.28 -1.09
N ALA A 220 -11.43 11.91 0.16
CA ALA A 220 -12.44 11.43 1.11
C ALA A 220 -13.55 12.45 1.37
N THR A 221 -13.21 13.73 1.40
CA THR A 221 -14.14 14.84 1.66
C THR A 221 -15.02 15.22 0.47
N HIS A 222 -14.65 14.79 -0.76
CA HIS A 222 -15.36 15.18 -1.98
C HIS A 222 -16.62 14.34 -2.22
N VAL A 223 -17.71 14.97 -2.71
CA VAL A 223 -19.00 14.28 -2.97
C VAL A 223 -18.87 13.11 -3.94
N ASN A 224 -17.93 13.18 -4.89
CA ASN A 224 -17.69 12.12 -5.85
C ASN A 224 -17.18 10.81 -5.18
N ARG A 225 -16.63 10.86 -3.96
CA ARG A 225 -16.30 9.67 -3.18
C ARG A 225 -17.54 8.87 -2.79
N LYS A 226 -18.62 9.55 -2.40
CA LYS A 226 -19.91 8.89 -2.11
C LYS A 226 -20.51 8.24 -3.36
N GLU A 227 -20.40 8.91 -4.52
CA GLU A 227 -20.90 8.34 -5.77
C GLU A 227 -20.09 7.11 -6.19
N LEU A 228 -18.76 7.15 -6.09
CA LEU A 228 -17.93 5.98 -6.37
C LEU A 228 -18.30 4.78 -5.47
N MET A 229 -18.65 5.02 -4.20
CA MET A 229 -19.12 3.97 -3.29
C MET A 229 -20.44 3.34 -3.76
N ARG A 230 -21.37 4.16 -4.27
CA ARG A 230 -22.63 3.65 -4.83
C ARG A 230 -22.39 2.87 -6.12
N GLU A 231 -21.53 3.36 -6.99
CA GLU A 231 -21.15 2.67 -8.22
C GLU A 231 -20.50 1.30 -7.93
N ALA A 232 -19.58 1.24 -6.96
CA ALA A 232 -18.98 -0.01 -6.52
C ALA A 232 -20.03 -0.98 -5.93
N ALA A 233 -20.98 -0.45 -5.16
CA ALA A 233 -22.09 -1.23 -4.62
C ALA A 233 -23.02 -1.80 -5.71
N ARG A 234 -23.32 -1.02 -6.73
CA ARG A 234 -24.07 -1.48 -7.91
C ARG A 234 -23.30 -2.55 -8.68
N GLN A 235 -21.99 -2.32 -8.85
CA GLN A 235 -21.13 -3.25 -9.59
C GLN A 235 -21.00 -4.60 -8.92
N ILE A 236 -20.84 -4.67 -7.59
CA ILE A 236 -20.73 -5.96 -6.90
C ILE A 236 -22.01 -6.78 -6.99
N VAL A 237 -23.17 -6.12 -6.94
CA VAL A 237 -24.46 -6.82 -7.15
C VAL A 237 -24.52 -7.42 -8.55
N LYS A 238 -24.17 -6.66 -9.59
CA LYS A 238 -24.11 -7.16 -10.98
C LYS A 238 -23.16 -8.36 -11.09
N ASN A 239 -21.96 -8.27 -10.52
CA ASN A 239 -20.97 -9.34 -10.58
C ASN A 239 -21.44 -10.61 -9.85
N ALA A 240 -22.13 -10.44 -8.71
CA ALA A 240 -22.70 -11.57 -8.01
C ALA A 240 -23.73 -12.31 -8.88
N PHE A 241 -24.65 -11.59 -9.53
CA PHE A 241 -25.62 -12.21 -10.44
C PHE A 241 -24.93 -12.81 -11.67
N ALA A 242 -23.95 -12.13 -12.29
CA ALA A 242 -23.19 -12.66 -13.42
C ALA A 242 -22.53 -14.01 -13.09
N TYR A 243 -21.93 -14.13 -11.89
CA TYR A 243 -21.34 -15.38 -11.45
C TYR A 243 -22.39 -16.46 -11.16
N TYR A 244 -23.38 -16.18 -10.30
CA TYR A 244 -24.32 -17.20 -9.84
C TYR A 244 -25.41 -17.56 -10.88
N GLU A 245 -25.90 -16.60 -11.65
CA GLU A 245 -26.96 -16.85 -12.63
C GLU A 245 -26.40 -17.24 -14.00
N ASP A 246 -25.39 -16.50 -14.48
CA ASP A 246 -24.85 -16.67 -15.83
C ASP A 246 -23.62 -17.58 -15.88
N GLY A 247 -22.96 -17.83 -14.75
CA GLY A 247 -21.77 -18.64 -14.62
C GLY A 247 -20.53 -17.93 -15.18
N ASP A 248 -20.50 -16.61 -15.09
CA ASP A 248 -19.34 -15.82 -15.54
C ASP A 248 -18.25 -15.82 -14.47
N GLU A 249 -17.22 -16.65 -14.68
CA GLU A 249 -16.06 -16.74 -13.80
C GLU A 249 -15.07 -15.58 -14.01
N SER A 250 -15.24 -14.76 -15.04
CA SER A 250 -14.33 -13.63 -15.31
C SER A 250 -14.43 -12.51 -14.27
N VAL A 251 -15.53 -12.50 -13.48
CA VAL A 251 -15.77 -11.55 -12.37
C VAL A 251 -15.11 -11.96 -11.06
N LEU A 252 -14.49 -13.13 -11.00
CA LEU A 252 -13.81 -13.61 -9.79
C LEU A 252 -12.47 -12.91 -9.58
N PRO A 253 -12.06 -12.66 -8.32
CA PRO A 253 -10.80 -11.97 -8.01
C PRO A 253 -9.57 -12.61 -8.65
N ARG A 254 -9.42 -13.93 -8.61
CA ARG A 254 -8.26 -14.63 -9.21
C ARG A 254 -8.27 -14.58 -10.74
N SER A 255 -9.45 -14.44 -11.36
CA SER A 255 -9.55 -14.25 -12.82
C SER A 255 -9.10 -12.85 -13.25
N ILE A 256 -9.41 -11.83 -12.44
CA ILE A 256 -9.01 -10.44 -12.66
C ILE A 256 -7.53 -10.24 -12.30
N ALA A 257 -7.13 -10.64 -11.10
CA ALA A 257 -5.76 -10.54 -10.59
C ALA A 257 -4.84 -11.62 -11.18
N SER A 258 -4.80 -11.68 -12.50
CA SER A 258 -3.91 -12.57 -13.25
C SER A 258 -2.44 -12.16 -13.08
N ARG A 259 -1.48 -13.05 -13.45
CA ARG A 259 -0.06 -12.69 -13.44
C ARG A 259 0.23 -11.42 -14.24
N THR A 260 -0.40 -11.26 -15.39
CA THR A 260 -0.28 -10.04 -16.21
C THR A 260 -0.78 -8.80 -15.47
N ALA A 261 -1.89 -8.90 -14.73
CA ALA A 261 -2.39 -7.80 -13.92
C ALA A 261 -1.41 -7.42 -12.78
N PHE A 262 -0.75 -8.40 -12.13
CA PHE A 262 0.31 -8.14 -11.17
C PHE A 262 1.52 -7.43 -11.80
N LEU A 263 1.94 -7.85 -12.99
CA LEU A 263 3.04 -7.19 -13.72
C LEU A 263 2.67 -5.74 -14.08
N ASN A 264 1.46 -5.51 -14.58
CA ASN A 264 0.95 -4.15 -14.88
C ASN A 264 0.93 -3.27 -13.63
N ALA A 265 0.42 -3.80 -12.52
CA ALA A 265 0.33 -3.09 -11.24
C ALA A 265 1.73 -2.73 -10.71
N MET A 266 2.68 -3.66 -10.76
CA MET A 266 4.06 -3.39 -10.34
C MET A 266 4.74 -2.38 -11.27
N THR A 267 4.45 -2.41 -12.57
CA THR A 267 4.94 -1.41 -13.53
C THR A 267 4.42 -0.01 -13.19
N LEU A 268 3.13 0.11 -12.86
CA LEU A 268 2.56 1.36 -12.37
C LEU A 268 3.25 1.83 -11.08
N ASP A 269 3.43 0.93 -10.12
CA ASP A 269 4.04 1.21 -8.82
C ASP A 269 5.46 1.79 -8.96
N ILE A 270 6.26 1.18 -9.83
CA ILE A 270 7.60 1.64 -10.18
C ILE A 270 7.55 3.01 -10.90
N ALA A 271 6.61 3.21 -11.82
CA ALA A 271 6.48 4.45 -12.58
C ALA A 271 6.03 5.65 -11.74
N MET A 272 5.38 5.43 -10.61
CA MET A 272 4.98 6.49 -9.68
C MET A 272 5.87 6.60 -8.44
N GLY A 273 6.96 5.81 -8.35
CA GLY A 273 7.88 5.83 -7.22
C GLY A 273 7.19 5.62 -5.89
N ALA A 274 6.33 4.61 -5.81
CA ALA A 274 5.49 4.32 -4.67
C ALA A 274 6.28 3.83 -3.44
N SER A 275 5.59 3.39 -2.42
CA SER A 275 6.19 2.85 -1.19
C SER A 275 6.85 1.50 -1.44
N THR A 276 8.05 1.26 -0.88
CA THR A 276 8.70 -0.06 -0.92
C THR A 276 7.88 -1.17 -0.23
N ASN A 277 6.96 -0.79 0.65
CA ASN A 277 6.04 -1.74 1.29
C ASN A 277 5.11 -2.45 0.31
N THR A 278 4.83 -1.84 -0.86
CA THR A 278 4.02 -2.47 -1.90
C THR A 278 4.65 -3.75 -2.45
N VAL A 279 5.99 -3.82 -2.52
CA VAL A 279 6.71 -5.04 -2.86
C VAL A 279 6.32 -6.18 -1.92
N LEU A 280 6.43 -5.93 -0.61
CA LEU A 280 6.06 -6.91 0.42
C LEU A 280 4.59 -7.33 0.30
N HIS A 281 3.70 -6.37 0.04
CA HIS A 281 2.26 -6.64 -0.01
C HIS A 281 1.82 -7.34 -1.29
N LEU A 282 2.37 -6.97 -2.45
CA LEU A 282 2.05 -7.65 -3.71
C LEU A 282 2.57 -9.09 -3.73
N LEU A 283 3.77 -9.35 -3.18
CA LEU A 283 4.27 -10.71 -3.01
C LEU A 283 3.34 -11.55 -2.12
N ALA A 284 2.85 -10.97 -1.01
CA ALA A 284 1.89 -11.63 -0.13
C ALA A 284 0.57 -11.95 -0.82
N VAL A 285 0.01 -10.99 -1.56
CA VAL A 285 -1.25 -11.17 -2.30
C VAL A 285 -1.07 -12.18 -3.45
N ALA A 286 0.06 -12.16 -4.16
CA ALA A 286 0.37 -13.10 -5.22
C ALA A 286 0.45 -14.54 -4.69
N GLN A 287 1.04 -14.74 -3.51
CA GLN A 287 1.07 -16.04 -2.85
C GLN A 287 -0.35 -16.55 -2.56
N GLU A 288 -1.24 -15.72 -2.02
CA GLU A 288 -2.64 -16.10 -1.76
C GLU A 288 -3.45 -16.32 -3.05
N ALA A 289 -3.07 -15.64 -4.12
CA ALA A 289 -3.66 -15.81 -5.45
C ALA A 289 -3.12 -17.03 -6.21
N GLU A 290 -2.08 -17.70 -5.68
CA GLU A 290 -1.34 -18.78 -6.35
C GLU A 290 -0.71 -18.32 -7.69
N VAL A 291 -0.25 -17.06 -7.73
CA VAL A 291 0.40 -16.44 -8.88
C VAL A 291 1.92 -16.47 -8.69
N ASP A 292 2.63 -16.99 -9.66
CA ASP A 292 4.10 -16.95 -9.69
C ASP A 292 4.58 -15.52 -10.01
N PHE A 293 4.80 -14.74 -8.94
CA PHE A 293 5.28 -13.37 -8.98
C PHE A 293 6.36 -13.18 -7.93
N THR A 294 7.55 -12.75 -8.34
CA THR A 294 8.77 -12.82 -7.53
C THR A 294 9.56 -11.51 -7.54
N MET A 295 10.55 -11.40 -6.63
CA MET A 295 11.53 -10.31 -6.62
C MET A 295 12.28 -10.16 -7.96
N LYS A 296 12.48 -11.25 -8.70
CA LYS A 296 13.12 -11.22 -10.03
C LYS A 296 12.23 -10.55 -11.08
N ASP A 297 10.91 -10.78 -11.02
CA ASP A 297 9.97 -10.07 -11.90
C ASP A 297 10.03 -8.56 -11.63
N ILE A 298 10.07 -8.17 -10.36
CA ILE A 298 10.14 -6.75 -9.94
C ILE A 298 11.46 -6.13 -10.42
N ASP A 299 12.59 -6.82 -10.28
CA ASP A 299 13.87 -6.32 -10.81
C ASP A 299 13.81 -6.10 -12.33
N GLN A 300 13.29 -7.08 -13.08
CA GLN A 300 13.14 -6.97 -14.53
C GLN A 300 12.26 -5.78 -14.95
N LEU A 301 11.15 -5.56 -14.23
CA LEU A 301 10.27 -4.42 -14.47
C LEU A 301 10.98 -3.11 -14.17
N SER A 302 11.68 -3.01 -13.04
CA SER A 302 12.34 -1.78 -12.60
C SER A 302 13.43 -1.28 -13.56
N ARG A 303 14.06 -2.20 -14.30
CA ARG A 303 15.10 -1.86 -15.29
C ARG A 303 14.57 -1.19 -16.56
N LYS A 304 13.30 -1.37 -16.88
CA LYS A 304 12.68 -0.88 -18.13
C LYS A 304 11.57 0.15 -17.93
N THR A 305 11.09 0.31 -16.71
CA THR A 305 9.98 1.21 -16.41
C THR A 305 10.53 2.59 -16.03
N PRO A 306 10.20 3.66 -16.76
CA PRO A 306 10.62 5.01 -16.41
C PRO A 306 9.82 5.56 -15.23
N PHE A 307 10.38 6.54 -14.51
CA PHE A 307 9.70 7.26 -13.42
C PHE A 307 8.87 8.42 -13.99
N LEU A 308 7.55 8.26 -14.05
CA LEU A 308 6.64 9.16 -14.79
C LEU A 308 5.85 10.12 -13.88
N CYS A 309 5.64 9.77 -12.61
CA CYS A 309 4.79 10.58 -11.73
C CYS A 309 5.44 10.75 -10.36
N LYS A 310 5.89 11.98 -10.06
CA LYS A 310 6.59 12.29 -8.82
C LYS A 310 5.66 13.00 -7.85
N LEU A 311 5.32 12.33 -6.74
CA LEU A 311 4.40 12.83 -5.70
C LEU A 311 5.11 12.93 -4.34
N ALA A 312 4.51 13.64 -3.40
CA ALA A 312 4.95 13.63 -2.01
C ALA A 312 5.09 12.18 -1.50
N PRO A 313 6.15 11.84 -0.77
CA PRO A 313 7.18 12.70 -0.19
C PRO A 313 8.39 12.97 -1.13
N ASN A 314 8.38 12.45 -2.37
CA ASN A 314 9.50 12.63 -3.32
C ASN A 314 9.55 14.05 -3.92
N THR A 315 8.50 14.83 -3.73
CA THR A 315 8.39 16.26 -4.07
C THR A 315 7.39 16.93 -3.15
N GLN A 316 7.53 18.24 -2.96
CA GLN A 316 6.52 19.06 -2.25
C GLN A 316 5.51 19.71 -3.22
N MET A 317 5.74 19.60 -4.54
CA MET A 317 4.89 20.26 -5.55
C MET A 317 3.56 19.54 -5.75
N TYR A 318 3.55 18.21 -5.70
CA TYR A 318 2.40 17.39 -6.06
C TYR A 318 2.07 16.38 -4.96
N SER A 319 0.81 16.29 -4.62
CA SER A 319 0.22 15.25 -3.79
C SER A 319 -0.70 14.36 -4.64
N VAL A 320 -1.42 13.43 -4.02
CA VAL A 320 -2.33 12.52 -4.74
C VAL A 320 -3.48 13.27 -5.43
N GLN A 321 -3.93 14.40 -4.88
CA GLN A 321 -4.98 15.21 -5.48
C GLN A 321 -4.55 15.84 -6.82
N GLU A 322 -3.28 16.28 -6.97
CA GLU A 322 -2.75 16.78 -8.24
C GLU A 322 -2.58 15.64 -9.25
N CYS A 323 -2.23 14.44 -8.80
CA CYS A 323 -2.23 13.25 -9.66
C CYS A 323 -3.65 12.98 -10.21
N GLY A 324 -4.68 13.08 -9.36
CA GLY A 324 -6.07 12.98 -9.80
C GLY A 324 -6.40 14.00 -10.90
N ARG A 325 -6.06 15.28 -10.69
CA ARG A 325 -6.23 16.34 -11.67
C ARG A 325 -5.55 16.06 -13.02
N ALA A 326 -4.45 15.30 -12.99
CA ALA A 326 -3.68 14.91 -14.17
C ALA A 326 -4.18 13.62 -14.85
N GLY A 327 -5.32 13.03 -14.40
CA GLY A 327 -5.92 11.81 -14.95
C GLY A 327 -5.71 10.57 -14.12
N GLY A 328 -5.16 10.70 -12.91
CA GLY A 328 -5.03 9.62 -11.94
C GLY A 328 -4.28 8.40 -12.46
N MET A 329 -4.66 7.24 -11.98
CA MET A 329 -4.01 5.98 -12.36
C MET A 329 -4.21 5.64 -13.84
N MET A 330 -5.38 5.94 -14.39
CA MET A 330 -5.64 5.72 -15.82
C MET A 330 -4.72 6.59 -16.69
N GLY A 331 -4.39 7.81 -16.23
CA GLY A 331 -3.43 8.69 -16.93
C GLY A 331 -2.02 8.12 -16.97
N ILE A 332 -1.51 7.55 -15.86
CA ILE A 332 -0.18 6.93 -15.80
C ILE A 332 -0.17 5.63 -16.63
N LEU A 333 -1.21 4.79 -16.48
CA LEU A 333 -1.34 3.54 -17.25
C LEU A 333 -1.43 3.81 -18.75
N ALA A 334 -2.08 4.92 -19.17
CA ALA A 334 -2.11 5.32 -20.56
C ALA A 334 -0.72 5.65 -21.13
N GLU A 335 0.13 6.35 -20.37
CA GLU A 335 1.49 6.65 -20.81
C GLU A 335 2.36 5.36 -20.85
N LEU A 336 2.20 4.45 -19.87
CA LEU A 336 2.86 3.15 -19.88
C LEU A 336 2.41 2.27 -21.06
N ALA A 337 1.13 2.30 -21.41
CA ALA A 337 0.58 1.58 -22.57
C ALA A 337 1.15 2.11 -23.90
N LYS A 338 1.25 3.43 -24.06
CA LYS A 338 1.90 4.06 -25.23
C LYS A 338 3.35 3.61 -25.38
N GLY A 339 4.04 3.40 -24.27
CA GLY A 339 5.40 2.88 -24.25
C GLY A 339 5.52 1.36 -24.45
N GLY A 340 4.42 0.63 -24.58
CA GLY A 340 4.42 -0.84 -24.70
C GLY A 340 4.92 -1.55 -23.44
N LEU A 341 4.78 -0.92 -22.26
CA LEU A 341 5.32 -1.42 -20.99
C LEU A 341 4.31 -2.26 -20.21
N ILE A 342 3.04 -2.21 -20.57
CA ILE A 342 1.95 -2.96 -19.94
C ILE A 342 1.05 -3.64 -20.98
N ASP A 343 0.31 -4.66 -20.56
CA ASP A 343 -0.68 -5.35 -21.37
C ASP A 343 -2.09 -4.83 -21.02
N THR A 344 -2.72 -4.16 -21.96
CA THR A 344 -4.03 -3.53 -21.79
C THR A 344 -5.22 -4.46 -21.98
N SER A 345 -4.99 -5.73 -22.35
CA SER A 345 -6.06 -6.71 -22.59
C SER A 345 -6.66 -7.30 -21.31
N VAL A 346 -6.02 -7.04 -20.15
CA VAL A 346 -6.47 -7.59 -18.85
C VAL A 346 -7.88 -7.14 -18.48
N LYS A 347 -8.66 -8.07 -17.92
CA LYS A 347 -10.03 -7.81 -17.48
C LYS A 347 -10.07 -7.06 -16.15
N ARG A 348 -11.16 -6.31 -15.97
CA ARG A 348 -11.41 -5.50 -14.77
C ARG A 348 -12.79 -5.80 -14.18
N VAL A 349 -12.97 -5.43 -12.92
CA VAL A 349 -14.19 -5.70 -12.13
C VAL A 349 -15.47 -5.11 -12.73
N ASN A 350 -15.37 -4.07 -13.54
CA ASN A 350 -16.48 -3.45 -14.27
C ASN A 350 -16.84 -4.16 -15.58
N GLY A 351 -16.16 -5.26 -15.92
CA GLY A 351 -16.36 -6.02 -17.16
C GLY A 351 -15.58 -5.48 -18.36
N HIS A 352 -14.92 -4.34 -18.23
CA HIS A 352 -14.07 -3.79 -19.29
C HIS A 352 -12.69 -4.47 -19.33
N THR A 353 -11.96 -4.22 -20.41
CA THR A 353 -10.51 -4.38 -20.45
C THR A 353 -9.84 -3.10 -19.94
N LEU A 354 -8.55 -3.18 -19.57
CA LEU A 354 -7.79 -1.99 -19.20
C LEU A 354 -7.70 -0.98 -20.36
N GLU A 355 -7.63 -1.45 -21.63
CA GLU A 355 -7.66 -0.59 -22.80
C GLU A 355 -8.94 0.26 -22.87
N GLN A 356 -10.10 -0.37 -22.61
CA GLN A 356 -11.38 0.33 -22.61
C GLN A 356 -11.46 1.38 -21.51
N ASP A 357 -10.96 1.08 -20.31
CA ASP A 357 -10.95 2.07 -19.23
C ASP A 357 -9.94 3.20 -19.50
N ILE A 358 -8.75 2.91 -20.00
CA ILE A 358 -7.79 3.94 -20.42
C ILE A 358 -8.42 4.86 -21.46
N ASP A 359 -9.14 4.31 -22.45
CA ASP A 359 -9.81 5.10 -23.48
C ASP A 359 -10.94 5.95 -22.88
N THR A 360 -11.83 5.36 -22.08
CA THR A 360 -12.98 6.04 -21.48
C THR A 360 -12.54 7.18 -20.55
N TYR A 361 -11.55 6.92 -19.70
CA TYR A 361 -11.10 7.87 -18.68
C TYR A 361 -9.94 8.78 -19.11
N SER A 362 -9.60 8.82 -20.40
CA SER A 362 -8.56 9.71 -20.93
C SER A 362 -8.97 11.17 -20.86
N ILE A 363 -8.19 11.99 -20.15
CA ILE A 363 -8.36 13.44 -20.10
C ILE A 363 -7.70 14.18 -21.27
N LEU A 364 -6.94 13.47 -22.11
CA LEU A 364 -6.21 14.07 -23.24
C LEU A 364 -7.06 14.20 -24.51
N LYS A 365 -8.24 13.59 -24.54
CA LYS A 365 -9.20 13.70 -25.64
C LYS A 365 -9.76 15.13 -25.76
N ASP A 366 -10.18 15.52 -26.97
CA ASP A 366 -10.90 16.78 -27.21
C ASP A 366 -12.26 16.75 -26.51
N ASN A 367 -12.98 15.64 -26.62
CA ASN A 367 -14.23 15.37 -25.91
C ASN A 367 -13.96 14.39 -24.77
N ILE A 368 -13.72 14.94 -23.59
CA ILE A 368 -13.53 14.14 -22.36
C ILE A 368 -14.87 13.53 -21.97
N ASP A 369 -14.87 12.24 -21.64
CA ASP A 369 -16.05 11.57 -21.09
C ASP A 369 -16.55 12.31 -19.84
N PRO A 370 -17.88 12.57 -19.70
CA PRO A 370 -18.44 13.27 -18.55
C PRO A 370 -18.07 12.64 -17.21
N GLU A 371 -17.94 11.31 -17.16
CA GLU A 371 -17.55 10.59 -15.95
C GLU A 371 -16.07 10.83 -15.60
N ALA A 372 -15.19 10.78 -16.60
CA ALA A 372 -13.77 11.11 -16.42
C ALA A 372 -13.62 12.57 -15.95
N LEU A 373 -14.37 13.49 -16.55
CA LEU A 373 -14.37 14.90 -16.13
C LEU A 373 -14.86 15.05 -14.69
N ARG A 374 -15.95 14.37 -14.30
CA ARG A 374 -16.48 14.37 -12.93
C ARG A 374 -15.43 13.91 -11.92
N ILE A 375 -14.74 12.81 -12.20
CA ILE A 375 -13.74 12.22 -11.31
C ILE A 375 -12.53 13.13 -11.16
N TYR A 376 -11.92 13.51 -12.27
CA TYR A 376 -10.61 14.17 -12.26
C TYR A 376 -10.66 15.68 -12.04
N SER A 377 -11.85 16.29 -12.11
CA SER A 377 -12.03 17.68 -11.68
C SER A 377 -12.23 17.85 -10.17
N SER A 378 -12.31 16.74 -9.40
CA SER A 378 -12.47 16.80 -7.93
C SER A 378 -11.29 17.50 -7.26
N ALA A 379 -11.53 18.65 -6.64
CA ALA A 379 -10.51 19.49 -6.03
C ALA A 379 -10.63 19.53 -4.49
N PRO A 380 -9.54 19.86 -3.76
CA PRO A 380 -9.59 20.05 -2.32
C PRO A 380 -10.35 21.33 -1.96
N ALA A 381 -11.05 21.32 -0.82
CA ALA A 381 -11.67 22.50 -0.24
C ALA A 381 -10.66 23.36 0.56
N ASN A 382 -9.52 22.80 0.93
CA ASN A 382 -8.47 23.41 1.77
C ASN A 382 -8.98 23.90 3.13
N VAL A 383 -9.92 23.18 3.71
CA VAL A 383 -10.45 23.44 5.07
C VAL A 383 -10.45 22.13 5.87
N PHE A 384 -10.32 22.25 7.19
CA PHE A 384 -10.43 21.07 8.05
C PHE A 384 -11.80 20.42 7.89
N CYS A 385 -11.81 19.10 7.56
CA CYS A 385 -13.03 18.33 7.38
C CYS A 385 -12.81 16.85 7.69
N ASN A 386 -13.54 16.32 8.67
CA ASN A 386 -13.53 14.90 9.06
C ASN A 386 -14.78 14.13 8.63
N LYS A 387 -15.50 14.61 7.60
CA LYS A 387 -16.74 14.00 7.11
C LYS A 387 -16.58 13.54 5.66
N LEU A 388 -17.14 12.36 5.38
CA LEU A 388 -17.19 11.80 4.05
C LEU A 388 -18.03 12.66 3.09
N GLY A 389 -17.45 13.02 1.93
CA GLY A 389 -18.20 13.52 0.78
C GLY A 389 -19.13 14.71 1.06
N VAL A 390 -18.63 15.77 1.68
CA VAL A 390 -19.43 16.96 2.04
C VAL A 390 -19.06 18.21 1.26
N GLN A 391 -17.96 18.18 0.50
CA GLN A 391 -17.53 19.31 -0.33
C GLN A 391 -17.58 18.94 -1.84
N ASN A 392 -17.77 19.90 -2.72
CA ASN A 392 -17.94 19.74 -4.15
C ASN A 392 -17.05 20.68 -4.98
N THR A 393 -15.92 21.07 -4.41
CA THR A 393 -14.95 21.96 -5.08
C THR A 393 -14.40 21.30 -6.33
N THR A 394 -14.27 22.05 -7.43
CA THR A 394 -13.71 21.54 -8.68
C THR A 394 -12.52 22.36 -9.14
N TYR A 395 -11.58 21.70 -9.81
CA TYR A 395 -10.51 22.39 -10.50
C TYR A 395 -11.04 23.15 -11.71
N PRO A 396 -10.55 24.37 -11.98
CA PRO A 396 -10.96 25.15 -13.16
C PRO A 396 -10.48 24.52 -14.48
N SER A 397 -9.44 23.69 -14.43
CA SER A 397 -8.89 22.96 -15.57
C SER A 397 -8.14 21.72 -15.12
N LEU A 398 -8.13 20.69 -15.96
CA LEU A 398 -7.32 19.48 -15.77
C LEU A 398 -5.85 19.76 -16.16
N ASP A 399 -4.93 18.98 -15.59
CA ASP A 399 -3.51 19.01 -15.95
C ASP A 399 -3.26 18.05 -17.13
N LYS A 400 -3.16 18.60 -18.33
CA LYS A 400 -2.87 17.86 -19.56
C LYS A 400 -1.40 17.91 -19.97
N ASP A 401 -0.56 18.63 -19.22
CA ASP A 401 0.87 18.77 -19.53
C ASP A 401 1.62 17.48 -19.21
N ARG A 402 2.09 16.81 -20.25
CA ARG A 402 2.88 15.57 -20.15
C ARG A 402 4.38 15.81 -20.20
N ALA A 403 4.83 17.04 -20.45
CA ALA A 403 6.24 17.37 -20.46
C ALA A 403 6.74 17.84 -19.11
N THR A 404 5.99 18.70 -18.41
CA THR A 404 6.40 19.33 -17.14
C THR A 404 5.42 19.17 -16.01
N GLY A 405 4.22 18.63 -16.29
CA GLY A 405 3.13 18.43 -15.34
C GLY A 405 3.37 17.31 -14.31
N CYS A 406 2.32 16.98 -13.57
CA CYS A 406 2.35 15.96 -12.53
C CYS A 406 2.62 14.55 -13.09
N ILE A 407 1.92 14.18 -14.17
CA ILE A 407 2.14 12.94 -14.91
C ILE A 407 2.89 13.28 -16.20
N ARG A 408 4.05 12.68 -16.40
CA ARG A 408 4.90 12.89 -17.56
C ARG A 408 4.78 11.74 -18.55
N ASP A 409 5.03 12.02 -19.83
CA ASP A 409 5.21 10.97 -20.82
C ASP A 409 6.60 10.33 -20.73
N ILE A 410 6.85 9.33 -21.57
CA ILE A 410 8.10 8.56 -21.56
C ILE A 410 9.32 9.41 -21.93
N GLU A 411 9.15 10.37 -22.86
CA GLU A 411 10.24 11.24 -23.33
C GLU A 411 10.69 12.21 -22.22
N HIS A 412 9.76 12.67 -21.39
CA HIS A 412 9.98 13.64 -20.33
C HIS A 412 10.04 13.00 -18.93
N ALA A 413 10.20 11.67 -18.83
CA ALA A 413 10.31 10.96 -17.56
C ALA A 413 11.35 11.60 -16.63
N TYR A 414 11.10 11.56 -15.33
CA TYR A 414 12.06 12.06 -14.31
C TYR A 414 13.38 11.30 -14.36
N THR A 415 13.31 9.98 -14.54
CA THR A 415 14.46 9.08 -14.77
C THR A 415 14.04 7.96 -15.72
N LYS A 416 15.02 7.42 -16.46
CA LYS A 416 14.80 6.25 -17.34
C LYS A 416 14.63 4.96 -16.55
N ASP A 417 15.35 4.84 -15.44
CA ASP A 417 15.15 3.79 -14.43
C ASP A 417 13.99 4.18 -13.51
N GLY A 418 13.22 3.19 -13.08
CA GLY A 418 12.06 3.41 -12.24
C GLY A 418 12.37 3.98 -10.85
N GLY A 419 11.35 4.38 -10.13
CA GLY A 419 11.48 4.94 -8.78
C GLY A 419 11.86 3.91 -7.71
N MET A 420 12.11 2.64 -8.07
CA MET A 420 12.44 1.54 -7.18
C MET A 420 13.40 0.56 -7.85
N ALA A 421 14.28 -0.07 -7.07
CA ALA A 421 15.19 -1.10 -7.55
C ALA A 421 15.33 -2.27 -6.56
N ILE A 422 15.57 -3.46 -7.09
CA ILE A 422 15.93 -4.65 -6.32
C ILE A 422 17.44 -4.87 -6.47
N LEU A 423 18.11 -5.06 -5.33
CA LEU A 423 19.53 -5.39 -5.31
C LEU A 423 19.74 -6.80 -4.78
N PHE A 424 20.79 -7.46 -5.26
CA PHE A 424 21.19 -8.80 -4.82
C PHE A 424 22.68 -8.79 -4.46
N GLY A 425 23.12 -9.74 -3.64
CA GLY A 425 24.52 -9.88 -3.28
C GLY A 425 24.75 -10.82 -2.11
N ASN A 426 25.99 -10.86 -1.61
CA ASN A 426 26.35 -11.79 -0.56
C ASN A 426 25.68 -11.49 0.80
N ILE A 427 25.13 -10.30 0.99
CA ILE A 427 24.34 -9.94 2.18
C ILE A 427 22.82 -9.93 1.93
N ALA A 428 22.39 -9.98 0.66
CA ALA A 428 20.99 -9.99 0.25
C ALA A 428 20.78 -11.05 -0.85
N GLN A 429 20.94 -12.31 -0.50
CA GLN A 429 20.93 -13.44 -1.44
C GLN A 429 19.57 -13.61 -2.12
N ASP A 430 18.48 -13.37 -1.39
CA ASP A 430 17.09 -13.42 -1.88
C ASP A 430 16.57 -12.02 -2.29
N GLY A 431 17.43 -11.01 -2.20
CA GLY A 431 17.17 -9.64 -2.63
C GLY A 431 16.87 -8.67 -1.48
N CYS A 432 16.87 -7.39 -1.85
CA CYS A 432 16.49 -6.27 -1.01
C CYS A 432 15.94 -5.14 -1.88
N VAL A 433 15.31 -4.13 -1.25
CA VAL A 433 14.58 -3.07 -1.97
C VAL A 433 15.17 -1.70 -1.64
N VAL A 434 15.37 -0.88 -2.66
CA VAL A 434 15.73 0.54 -2.52
C VAL A 434 14.73 1.41 -3.30
N LYS A 435 14.28 2.51 -2.67
CA LYS A 435 13.45 3.53 -3.32
C LYS A 435 14.37 4.55 -4.01
N THR A 436 14.71 4.31 -5.27
CA THR A 436 15.63 5.14 -6.07
C THR A 436 15.10 6.55 -6.30
N ALA A 437 13.77 6.73 -6.35
CA ALA A 437 13.11 8.03 -6.45
C ALA A 437 13.52 9.05 -5.37
N GLY A 438 13.98 8.57 -4.21
CA GLY A 438 14.43 9.38 -3.08
C GLY A 438 15.95 9.47 -2.91
N VAL A 439 16.73 8.87 -3.81
CA VAL A 439 18.21 8.80 -3.74
C VAL A 439 18.83 9.75 -4.74
N ASP A 440 19.79 10.57 -4.29
CA ASP A 440 20.62 11.41 -5.17
C ASP A 440 21.53 10.50 -6.04
N GLU A 441 21.58 10.74 -7.34
CA GLU A 441 22.36 9.91 -8.26
C GLU A 441 23.86 9.87 -7.92
N SER A 442 24.40 10.90 -7.26
CA SER A 442 25.81 10.96 -6.86
C SER A 442 26.20 9.86 -5.87
N ILE A 443 25.23 9.25 -5.17
CA ILE A 443 25.45 8.16 -4.21
C ILE A 443 24.81 6.84 -4.65
N TRP A 444 24.44 6.68 -5.91
CA TRP A 444 23.97 5.39 -6.44
C TRP A 444 25.06 4.31 -6.43
N LYS A 445 26.33 4.72 -6.40
CA LYS A 445 27.47 3.87 -6.07
C LYS A 445 28.07 4.36 -4.77
N PHE A 446 28.06 3.52 -3.77
CA PHE A 446 28.51 3.87 -2.44
C PHE A 446 29.33 2.73 -1.83
N ALA A 447 30.39 3.07 -1.14
CA ALA A 447 31.15 2.11 -0.36
C ALA A 447 31.61 2.77 0.95
N GLY A 448 31.41 2.09 2.08
CA GLY A 448 31.78 2.64 3.37
C GLY A 448 31.84 1.58 4.47
N PRO A 449 32.48 1.91 5.61
CA PRO A 449 32.54 1.03 6.76
C PRO A 449 31.16 0.90 7.43
N ALA A 450 30.83 -0.30 7.85
CA ALA A 450 29.61 -0.60 8.59
C ALA A 450 29.68 -0.06 10.02
N VAL A 451 28.57 0.51 10.49
CA VAL A 451 28.29 0.80 11.90
C VAL A 451 27.04 0.03 12.27
N VAL A 452 27.19 -1.04 13.07
CA VAL A 452 26.16 -2.05 13.30
C VAL A 452 25.36 -1.77 14.56
N PHE A 453 24.03 -1.87 14.41
CA PHE A 453 23.04 -1.77 15.48
C PHE A 453 22.08 -2.96 15.39
N ASP A 454 21.61 -3.45 16.53
CA ASP A 454 20.68 -4.58 16.62
C ASP A 454 19.22 -4.15 16.90
N SER A 455 18.93 -2.85 16.81
CA SER A 455 17.57 -2.28 16.86
C SER A 455 17.52 -0.88 16.25
N GLN A 456 16.29 -0.45 15.90
CA GLN A 456 16.02 0.92 15.49
C GLN A 456 16.41 1.93 16.58
N GLU A 457 16.08 1.64 17.83
CA GLU A 457 16.30 2.50 18.99
C GLU A 457 17.80 2.76 19.19
N ASP A 458 18.61 1.71 19.19
CA ASP A 458 20.08 1.83 19.31
C ASP A 458 20.68 2.60 18.13
N ALA A 459 20.14 2.42 16.92
CA ALA A 459 20.56 3.18 15.74
C ALA A 459 20.24 4.67 15.88
N CYS A 460 19.04 5.02 16.35
CA CYS A 460 18.66 6.41 16.60
C CYS A 460 19.59 7.07 17.63
N GLU A 461 19.84 6.39 18.76
CA GLU A 461 20.78 6.87 19.79
C GLU A 461 22.20 7.03 19.23
N GLY A 462 22.67 6.07 18.43
CA GLY A 462 24.01 6.10 17.82
C GLY A 462 24.18 7.21 16.80
N ILE A 463 23.16 7.48 15.99
CA ILE A 463 23.18 8.58 15.00
C ILE A 463 23.24 9.93 15.72
N LEU A 464 22.31 10.18 16.63
CA LEU A 464 22.25 11.45 17.38
C LEU A 464 23.46 11.64 18.31
N GLY A 465 23.97 10.54 18.90
CA GLY A 465 25.17 10.53 19.75
C GLY A 465 26.50 10.66 18.98
N GLY A 466 26.45 10.76 17.65
CA GLY A 466 27.63 10.99 16.80
C GLY A 466 28.53 9.75 16.67
N LYS A 467 28.03 8.51 16.91
CA LYS A 467 28.74 7.27 16.58
C LYS A 467 28.86 7.10 15.06
N VAL A 468 27.83 7.50 14.32
CA VAL A 468 27.81 7.47 12.85
C VAL A 468 28.52 8.70 12.29
N LYS A 469 29.38 8.50 11.29
CA LYS A 469 30.16 9.54 10.60
C LYS A 469 29.82 9.58 9.12
N LYS A 470 30.17 10.68 8.46
CA LYS A 470 30.11 10.79 7.01
C LYS A 470 30.93 9.68 6.35
N GLY A 471 30.36 9.01 5.37
CA GLY A 471 30.98 7.87 4.68
C GLY A 471 30.58 6.50 5.25
N ASP A 472 29.89 6.44 6.38
CA ASP A 472 29.49 5.18 7.01
C ASP A 472 28.26 4.56 6.34
N VAL A 473 28.15 3.24 6.47
CA VAL A 473 26.93 2.46 6.21
C VAL A 473 26.33 2.05 7.56
N VAL A 474 25.19 2.63 7.90
CA VAL A 474 24.42 2.23 9.08
C VAL A 474 23.76 0.89 8.79
N VAL A 475 24.03 -0.12 9.62
CA VAL A 475 23.47 -1.47 9.48
C VAL A 475 22.56 -1.75 10.66
N ILE A 476 21.24 -1.89 10.40
CA ILE A 476 20.27 -2.24 11.45
C ILE A 476 19.81 -3.67 11.20
N THR A 477 20.09 -4.56 12.16
CA THR A 477 19.76 -5.99 12.05
C THR A 477 18.64 -6.39 13.01
N HIS A 478 18.06 -7.57 12.80
CA HIS A 478 16.99 -8.14 13.63
C HIS A 478 15.70 -7.29 13.69
N GLU A 479 15.44 -6.53 12.65
CA GLU A 479 14.19 -5.78 12.44
C GLU A 479 13.29 -6.41 11.34
N GLY A 480 13.67 -7.60 10.85
CA GLY A 480 12.89 -8.34 9.87
C GLY A 480 11.57 -8.93 10.39
N PRO A 481 10.82 -9.64 9.54
CA PRO A 481 9.51 -10.22 9.91
C PRO A 481 9.56 -11.07 11.16
N LYS A 482 10.58 -11.91 11.32
CA LYS A 482 10.78 -12.82 12.44
C LYS A 482 11.55 -12.16 13.60
N GLY A 483 12.62 -11.45 13.28
CA GLY A 483 13.53 -10.86 14.27
C GLY A 483 12.95 -9.67 14.99
N GLY A 484 12.19 -8.83 14.30
CA GLY A 484 11.56 -7.63 14.76
C GLY A 484 10.58 -7.76 15.92
N PRO A 485 9.81 -8.87 16.20
CA PRO A 485 8.98 -9.49 15.18
C PRO A 485 7.90 -8.52 14.71
N GLY A 486 7.48 -8.69 13.46
CA GLY A 486 6.49 -7.79 12.85
C GLY A 486 7.13 -6.74 11.95
N MET A 487 8.46 -6.77 11.75
CA MET A 487 9.16 -5.95 10.76
C MET A 487 8.72 -4.48 10.83
N GLN A 488 9.00 -3.82 11.98
CA GLN A 488 8.56 -2.44 12.21
C GLN A 488 9.00 -1.50 11.07
N GLU A 489 8.11 -0.58 10.72
CA GLU A 489 8.39 0.43 9.70
C GLU A 489 9.22 1.55 10.31
N MET A 490 10.40 1.78 9.77
CA MET A 490 11.35 2.75 10.31
C MET A 490 11.33 4.05 9.49
N LEU A 491 11.31 5.20 10.19
CA LEU A 491 11.44 6.52 9.61
C LEU A 491 12.47 7.36 10.38
N TYR A 492 12.55 7.21 11.69
CA TYR A 492 13.41 8.03 12.55
C TYR A 492 14.90 7.91 12.23
N PRO A 493 15.49 6.71 12.00
CA PRO A 493 16.91 6.62 11.66
C PRO A 493 17.28 7.42 10.40
N THR A 494 16.44 7.33 9.36
CA THR A 494 16.65 8.06 8.10
C THR A 494 16.44 9.56 8.25
N SER A 495 15.45 9.96 9.06
CA SER A 495 15.19 11.37 9.38
C SER A 495 16.36 11.97 10.17
N TYR A 496 16.93 11.24 11.12
CA TYR A 496 18.07 11.71 11.91
C TYR A 496 19.36 11.80 11.09
N ILE A 497 19.64 10.86 10.19
CA ILE A 497 20.75 10.98 9.23
C ILE A 497 20.60 12.27 8.41
N LYS A 498 19.36 12.59 7.98
CA LYS A 498 19.07 13.80 7.22
C LYS A 498 19.22 15.07 8.08
N SER A 499 18.71 15.09 9.30
CA SER A 499 18.82 16.25 10.22
C SER A 499 20.28 16.53 10.62
N MET A 500 21.11 15.49 10.68
CA MET A 500 22.56 15.62 10.91
C MET A 500 23.35 16.01 9.64
N HIS A 501 22.66 16.39 8.55
CA HIS A 501 23.26 16.78 7.26
C HIS A 501 24.15 15.70 6.63
N MET A 502 23.81 14.42 6.87
CA MET A 502 24.54 13.26 6.32
C MET A 502 23.75 12.50 5.24
N GLY A 503 22.59 13.00 4.82
CA GLY A 503 21.67 12.29 3.91
C GLY A 503 22.21 11.96 2.52
N LYS A 504 23.29 12.62 2.08
CA LYS A 504 24.02 12.33 0.84
C LYS A 504 25.41 11.71 1.07
N GLU A 505 25.75 11.41 2.31
CA GLU A 505 27.10 10.98 2.69
C GLU A 505 27.10 9.66 3.49
N CYS A 506 25.92 9.15 3.83
CA CYS A 506 25.75 7.87 4.51
C CYS A 506 24.72 7.01 3.78
N ALA A 507 24.89 5.70 3.89
CA ALA A 507 23.88 4.72 3.52
C ALA A 507 23.28 4.09 4.78
N LEU A 508 22.03 3.56 4.68
CA LEU A 508 21.41 2.78 5.72
C LEU A 508 20.86 1.49 5.12
N ILE A 509 21.19 0.35 5.72
CA ILE A 509 20.73 -0.97 5.27
C ILE A 509 20.11 -1.75 6.43
N THR A 510 19.07 -2.56 6.15
CA THR A 510 18.35 -3.31 7.19
C THR A 510 17.61 -4.52 6.63
N ASP A 511 17.43 -5.54 7.46
CA ASP A 511 16.47 -6.63 7.23
C ASP A 511 15.02 -6.24 7.60
N GLY A 512 14.83 -5.07 8.22
CA GLY A 512 13.54 -4.43 8.42
C GLY A 512 13.02 -3.70 7.19
N ARG A 513 12.12 -2.74 7.38
CA ARG A 513 11.55 -1.93 6.31
C ARG A 513 11.51 -0.45 6.66
N PHE A 514 11.37 0.37 5.64
CA PHE A 514 11.27 1.82 5.79
C PHE A 514 9.88 2.33 5.45
N SER A 515 9.53 3.45 6.08
CA SER A 515 8.35 4.21 5.71
C SER A 515 8.42 4.70 4.26
N GLY A 516 7.28 4.79 3.61
CA GLY A 516 7.15 5.45 2.31
C GLY A 516 7.67 6.90 2.29
N GLY A 517 7.77 7.55 3.46
CA GLY A 517 8.34 8.88 3.66
C GLY A 517 9.86 8.97 3.69
N THR A 518 10.55 7.83 3.66
CA THR A 518 12.01 7.76 3.71
C THR A 518 12.66 8.37 2.47
N SER A 519 13.75 9.11 2.67
CA SER A 519 14.64 9.66 1.64
C SER A 519 16.10 9.36 1.97
N GLY A 520 16.98 9.46 0.97
CA GLY A 520 18.40 9.07 1.06
C GLY A 520 18.62 7.61 0.71
N LEU A 521 19.89 7.17 0.72
CA LEU A 521 20.27 5.80 0.34
C LEU A 521 19.89 4.82 1.47
N SER A 522 18.64 4.39 1.45
CA SER A 522 18.06 3.49 2.44
C SER A 522 17.57 2.21 1.76
N ILE A 523 18.14 1.07 2.16
CA ILE A 523 17.92 -0.25 1.57
C ILE A 523 17.32 -1.16 2.63
N GLY A 524 16.09 -1.59 2.42
CA GLY A 524 15.35 -2.46 3.32
C GLY A 524 15.03 -3.83 2.74
N HIS A 525 14.32 -4.64 3.51
CA HIS A 525 13.88 -5.98 3.13
C HIS A 525 15.03 -6.94 2.80
N ILE A 526 16.22 -6.72 3.38
CA ILE A 526 17.35 -7.61 3.14
C ILE A 526 16.96 -9.04 3.53
N SER A 527 16.99 -9.92 2.55
CA SER A 527 16.61 -11.31 2.69
C SER A 527 17.74 -12.25 2.27
N PRO A 528 17.99 -13.31 3.05
CA PRO A 528 17.38 -13.69 4.33
C PRO A 528 17.69 -12.71 5.47
N GLU A 529 16.73 -12.53 6.42
CA GLU A 529 16.93 -11.69 7.60
C GLU A 529 17.91 -12.30 8.62
N ALA A 530 18.50 -11.50 9.49
CA ALA A 530 19.44 -11.96 10.52
C ALA A 530 18.85 -13.06 11.42
N ALA A 531 17.60 -12.93 11.86
CA ALA A 531 16.91 -13.89 12.70
C ALA A 531 16.63 -15.24 12.00
N SER A 532 16.73 -15.30 10.68
CA SER A 532 16.63 -16.51 9.86
C SER A 532 18.00 -17.02 9.37
N GLY A 533 19.10 -16.51 9.90
CA GLY A 533 20.47 -16.91 9.56
C GLY A 533 21.07 -16.15 8.37
N GLY A 534 20.44 -15.06 7.93
CA GLY A 534 20.93 -14.23 6.83
C GLY A 534 22.28 -13.57 7.13
N ASN A 535 23.07 -13.37 6.09
CA ASN A 535 24.44 -12.86 6.23
C ASN A 535 24.53 -11.43 6.78
N ILE A 536 23.45 -10.64 6.70
CA ILE A 536 23.39 -9.33 7.35
C ILE A 536 23.67 -9.42 8.85
N GLY A 537 23.26 -10.51 9.50
CA GLY A 537 23.52 -10.78 10.94
C GLY A 537 24.97 -11.15 11.26
N LYS A 538 25.85 -11.28 10.28
CA LYS A 538 27.28 -11.60 10.46
C LYS A 538 28.18 -10.37 10.26
N ILE A 539 27.60 -9.21 9.85
CA ILE A 539 28.35 -7.98 9.60
C ILE A 539 28.85 -7.41 10.95
N MET A 540 30.07 -6.91 10.96
CA MET A 540 30.72 -6.29 12.11
C MET A 540 31.04 -4.82 11.85
N ASP A 541 31.19 -4.03 12.93
CA ASP A 541 31.65 -2.65 12.83
C ASP A 541 32.98 -2.58 12.03
N GLY A 542 33.05 -1.71 11.03
CA GLY A 542 34.23 -1.51 10.16
C GLY A 542 34.28 -2.37 8.90
N ASP A 543 33.40 -3.36 8.72
CA ASP A 543 33.31 -4.11 7.45
C ASP A 543 32.91 -3.17 6.32
N ILE A 544 33.55 -3.30 5.16
CA ILE A 544 33.23 -2.44 4.02
C ILE A 544 32.01 -3.00 3.26
N ILE A 545 30.95 -2.21 3.22
CA ILE A 545 29.76 -2.50 2.43
C ILE A 545 29.83 -1.74 1.10
N GLU A 546 29.59 -2.45 0.01
CA GLU A 546 29.55 -1.91 -1.35
C GLU A 546 28.13 -1.99 -1.91
N ILE A 547 27.62 -0.84 -2.37
CA ILE A 547 26.29 -0.68 -2.97
C ILE A 547 26.49 -0.14 -4.39
N ASP A 548 25.92 -0.81 -5.38
CA ASP A 548 25.90 -0.36 -6.77
C ASP A 548 24.48 -0.52 -7.34
N ILE A 549 23.69 0.54 -7.27
CA ILE A 549 22.30 0.55 -7.74
C ILE A 549 22.22 0.28 -9.26
N PRO A 550 23.04 0.92 -10.14
CA PRO A 550 23.05 0.62 -11.56
C PRO A 550 23.30 -0.86 -11.88
N ASN A 551 24.20 -1.52 -11.15
CA ASN A 551 24.49 -2.94 -11.34
C ASN A 551 23.63 -3.86 -10.48
N ARG A 552 22.67 -3.30 -9.71
CA ARG A 552 21.76 -4.07 -8.83
C ARG A 552 22.50 -4.95 -7.84
N SER A 553 23.57 -4.44 -7.21
CA SER A 553 24.37 -5.24 -6.28
C SER A 553 24.55 -4.57 -4.92
N ILE A 554 24.63 -5.43 -3.88
CA ILE A 554 24.93 -5.07 -2.50
C ILE A 554 25.78 -6.17 -1.85
N ASN A 555 27.00 -5.83 -1.42
CA ASN A 555 27.92 -6.83 -0.88
C ASN A 555 28.69 -6.28 0.33
N VAL A 556 29.09 -7.18 1.21
CA VAL A 556 30.19 -6.94 2.13
C VAL A 556 31.50 -7.40 1.45
N ARG A 557 32.57 -6.62 1.59
CA ARG A 557 33.88 -6.92 0.98
C ARG A 557 34.62 -7.98 1.82
N LEU A 558 34.10 -9.19 1.77
CA LEU A 558 34.64 -10.41 2.39
C LEU A 558 34.56 -11.54 1.37
N SER A 559 35.48 -12.52 1.45
CA SER A 559 35.31 -13.73 0.68
C SER A 559 34.12 -14.56 1.19
N ASP A 560 33.57 -15.43 0.33
CA ASP A 560 32.46 -16.30 0.73
C ASP A 560 32.85 -17.24 1.87
N GLU A 561 34.12 -17.68 1.91
CA GLU A 561 34.67 -18.52 3.00
C GLU A 561 34.76 -17.76 4.33
N GLU A 562 35.23 -16.50 4.29
CA GLU A 562 35.26 -15.65 5.49
C GLU A 562 33.86 -15.39 6.02
N LEU A 563 32.94 -14.99 5.13
CA LEU A 563 31.55 -14.71 5.50
C LEU A 563 30.83 -15.98 6.04
N ALA A 564 31.08 -17.15 5.42
CA ALA A 564 30.52 -18.41 5.88
C ALA A 564 31.05 -18.79 7.27
N SER A 565 32.32 -18.54 7.56
CA SER A 565 32.97 -18.88 8.83
C SER A 565 32.57 -17.99 10.00
N ARG A 566 32.03 -16.79 9.73
CA ARG A 566 31.64 -15.85 10.79
C ARG A 566 30.41 -16.32 11.56
N PRO A 567 30.41 -16.23 12.88
CA PRO A 567 29.22 -16.47 13.68
C PRO A 567 28.21 -15.32 13.49
N MET A 568 26.94 -15.62 13.71
CA MET A 568 25.92 -14.60 13.86
C MET A 568 26.25 -13.69 15.04
N GLN A 569 26.10 -12.37 14.87
CA GLN A 569 26.33 -11.44 15.96
C GLN A 569 25.24 -11.62 17.03
N PRO A 570 25.63 -11.70 18.32
CA PRO A 570 24.67 -11.86 19.39
C PRO A 570 23.85 -10.59 19.58
N LEU A 571 22.55 -10.74 19.81
CA LEU A 571 21.68 -9.62 20.23
C LEU A 571 22.16 -9.05 21.56
N LYS A 572 22.42 -7.75 21.62
CA LYS A 572 22.78 -7.02 22.86
C LYS A 572 21.59 -6.89 23.81
N ARG A 573 20.39 -6.73 23.26
CA ARG A 573 19.14 -6.65 24.02
C ARG A 573 18.12 -7.64 23.48
N LYS A 574 17.48 -8.40 24.39
CA LYS A 574 16.36 -9.26 24.02
C LYS A 574 15.07 -8.44 24.11
N ARG A 575 14.41 -8.20 22.97
CA ARG A 575 13.11 -7.54 22.92
C ARG A 575 12.05 -8.39 23.63
N VAL A 576 11.30 -7.78 24.54
CA VAL A 576 10.13 -8.41 25.18
C VAL A 576 8.92 -8.13 24.32
N VAL A 577 8.30 -9.18 23.80
CA VAL A 577 7.16 -9.09 22.89
C VAL A 577 5.94 -9.86 23.39
N SER A 578 4.75 -9.43 22.99
CA SER A 578 3.47 -10.06 23.35
C SER A 578 3.35 -11.49 22.82
N LYS A 579 2.33 -12.22 23.32
CA LYS A 579 2.00 -13.57 22.81
C LYS A 579 1.69 -13.55 21.31
N SER A 580 0.95 -12.54 20.83
CA SER A 580 0.59 -12.41 19.43
C SER A 580 1.81 -12.26 18.52
N LEU A 581 2.76 -11.39 18.89
CA LEU A 581 3.99 -11.19 18.13
C LEU A 581 4.89 -12.43 18.15
N ARG A 582 4.93 -13.17 19.28
CA ARG A 582 5.65 -14.45 19.32
C ARG A 582 5.04 -15.49 18.40
N ALA A 583 3.71 -15.59 18.37
CA ALA A 583 3.02 -16.50 17.47
C ALA A 583 3.29 -16.14 15.98
N TYR A 584 3.28 -14.86 15.65
CA TYR A 584 3.63 -14.38 14.32
C TYR A 584 5.07 -14.76 13.93
N ALA A 585 6.04 -14.49 14.80
CA ALA A 585 7.46 -14.81 14.56
C ALA A 585 7.74 -16.30 14.33
N GLN A 586 6.91 -17.20 14.89
CA GLN A 586 7.08 -18.65 14.71
C GLN A 586 6.68 -19.15 13.32
N SER A 587 5.77 -18.45 12.64
CA SER A 587 5.17 -18.90 11.37
C SER A 587 5.42 -17.97 10.18
N VAL A 588 6.07 -16.82 10.40
CA VAL A 588 6.24 -15.84 9.32
C VAL A 588 7.35 -16.25 8.35
N SER A 589 7.11 -16.02 7.05
CA SER A 589 8.09 -16.14 5.97
C SER A 589 9.02 -14.91 5.92
N SER A 590 10.07 -15.00 5.11
CA SER A 590 10.98 -13.88 4.84
C SER A 590 10.31 -12.78 3.99
N ALA A 591 10.93 -11.61 3.93
CA ALA A 591 10.40 -10.44 3.25
C ALA A 591 10.31 -10.63 1.71
N ASP A 592 11.24 -11.35 1.10
CA ASP A 592 11.22 -11.71 -0.34
C ASP A 592 10.01 -12.59 -0.73
N LYS A 593 9.35 -13.18 0.26
CA LYS A 593 8.09 -13.95 0.12
C LYS A 593 6.88 -13.22 0.69
N GLY A 594 6.98 -11.91 0.92
CA GLY A 594 5.88 -11.09 1.40
C GLY A 594 5.69 -11.07 2.91
N GLY A 595 6.52 -11.73 3.71
CA GLY A 595 6.38 -11.75 5.18
C GLY A 595 4.99 -12.24 5.62
N VAL A 596 4.50 -13.33 5.05
CA VAL A 596 3.20 -13.96 5.36
C VAL A 596 3.36 -15.12 6.32
N ARG A 597 2.30 -15.47 7.04
CA ARG A 597 2.33 -16.68 7.87
C ARG A 597 2.32 -17.92 6.98
N ILE A 598 3.29 -18.82 7.22
CA ILE A 598 3.36 -20.14 6.60
C ILE A 598 2.46 -21.06 7.40
N ILE A 599 1.52 -21.71 6.72
CA ILE A 599 0.67 -22.76 7.28
C ILE A 599 1.05 -24.03 6.49
N GLU A 600 1.68 -25.00 7.18
CA GLU A 600 1.98 -26.33 6.64
C GLU A 600 0.75 -27.23 6.69
#